data_cf358c0f2429b893b9f53ac07a450380
#
_entry.id   cf358c0f2429b893b9f53ac07a450380
#
_cell.length_a   1.000
_cell.length_b   1.000
_cell.length_c   1.000
_cell.angle_alpha   90.00
_cell.angle_beta   90.00
_cell.angle_gamma   90.00
#
_symmetry.space_group_name_H-M   'P 1'
#
loop_
_entity.id
_entity.type
_entity.pdbx_description
1 polymer ?
#
loop_
_entity_poly.entity_id
_entity_poly.type
_entity_poly.pdbx_seq_one_letter_code
_entity_poly.pdbx_strand_id
1 'polypeptide(L)'
;HGRTDTVGRSFGVIKWTPCKGETYDIAIPRKETKTGKGHRGFDVAPDPQLPPEIAASRRDYTINSIMYDPLKHTILDPFEGQKDLELRQLKHTSEAFVEDPLRVLRGMQFAGRFGMKGTPETMELCRSIRRDFHELPMERVWGEWNKWATQSRFPSHGLQFLQESGWLTHFPELAALIE
;
A
#
# COMPACT_ATOMS: atom_id res chain seq x y z
N HIS A 1 -0.25 21.78 21.38
CA HIS A 1 -1.56 21.37 21.93
C HIS A 1 -2.33 20.56 20.87
N GLY A 2 -2.89 19.42 21.27
CA GLY A 2 -3.67 18.52 20.42
C GLY A 2 -4.15 17.32 21.22
N ARG A 3 -4.95 16.45 20.59
CA ARG A 3 -5.43 15.20 21.16
C ARG A 3 -4.55 14.05 20.70
N THR A 4 -4.20 13.14 21.59
CA THR A 4 -3.47 11.89 21.28
C THR A 4 -4.33 10.70 21.61
N ASP A 5 -4.42 9.74 20.69
CA ASP A 5 -5.07 8.45 20.88
C ASP A 5 -4.04 7.34 20.57
N THR A 6 -3.90 6.37 21.46
CA THR A 6 -3.07 5.19 21.20
C THR A 6 -3.93 4.11 20.55
N VAL A 7 -3.63 3.79 19.30
CA VAL A 7 -4.35 2.75 18.56
C VAL A 7 -3.50 1.49 18.52
N GLY A 8 -4.06 0.43 19.14
CA GLY A 8 -3.40 -0.88 19.16
C GLY A 8 -2.12 -0.89 19.98
N ARG A 9 -2.19 -1.23 21.27
CA ARG A 9 -1.01 -1.38 22.14
C ARG A 9 0.07 -2.32 21.58
N SER A 10 -0.32 -3.24 20.69
CA SER A 10 0.58 -4.17 19.99
C SER A 10 1.32 -3.56 18.79
N PHE A 11 0.87 -2.42 18.25
CA PHE A 11 1.46 -1.85 17.02
C PHE A 11 2.27 -0.57 17.24
N GLY A 12 2.28 -0.01 18.46
CA GLY A 12 3.09 1.16 18.81
C GLY A 12 2.79 2.40 17.96
N VAL A 13 1.55 2.57 17.49
CA VAL A 13 1.13 3.75 16.72
C VAL A 13 0.41 4.73 17.64
N ILE A 14 0.84 5.98 17.63
CA ILE A 14 0.19 7.10 18.30
C ILE A 14 -0.50 7.94 17.23
N LYS A 15 -1.80 8.14 17.33
CA LYS A 15 -2.53 9.11 16.53
C LYS A 15 -2.49 10.46 17.22
N TRP A 16 -1.96 11.44 16.56
CA TRP A 16 -1.93 12.81 17.06
C TRP A 16 -2.76 13.72 16.17
N THR A 17 -3.76 14.37 16.77
CA THR A 17 -4.62 15.34 16.11
C THR A 17 -4.32 16.72 16.72
N PRO A 18 -3.74 17.68 15.99
CA PRO A 18 -3.59 19.04 16.45
C PRO A 18 -4.96 19.70 16.65
N CYS A 19 -5.02 20.84 17.35
CA CYS A 19 -6.27 21.58 17.59
C CYS A 19 -6.97 22.00 16.30
N LYS A 20 -6.22 22.19 15.22
CA LYS A 20 -6.70 22.42 13.85
C LYS A 20 -5.83 21.61 12.90
N GLY A 21 -6.44 20.85 12.00
CA GLY A 21 -5.74 20.07 10.99
C GLY A 21 -6.07 18.60 10.98
N GLU A 22 -5.29 17.86 10.21
CA GLU A 22 -5.45 16.42 10.01
C GLU A 22 -4.80 15.62 11.13
N THR A 23 -5.25 14.37 11.31
CA THR A 23 -4.65 13.43 12.24
C THR A 23 -3.39 12.81 11.63
N TYR A 24 -2.32 12.78 12.39
CA TYR A 24 -1.04 12.17 12.02
C TYR A 24 -0.84 10.86 12.78
N ASP A 25 -0.38 9.85 12.07
CA ASP A 25 0.06 8.58 12.65
C ASP A 25 1.56 8.67 12.92
N ILE A 26 1.93 8.56 14.19
CA ILE A 26 3.32 8.58 14.66
C ILE A 26 3.67 7.15 15.08
N ALA A 27 4.63 6.53 14.43
CA ALA A 27 5.05 5.17 14.70
C ALA A 27 6.59 5.06 14.74
N ILE A 28 7.10 4.20 15.62
CA ILE A 28 8.51 3.80 15.58
C ILE A 28 8.69 2.84 14.40
N PRO A 29 9.75 2.99 13.59
CA PRO A 29 10.12 1.98 12.60
C PRO A 29 10.21 0.60 13.25
N ARG A 30 9.83 -0.44 12.52
CA ARG A 30 9.75 -1.77 13.07
C ARG A 30 10.37 -2.80 12.14
N LYS A 31 11.10 -3.72 12.71
CA LYS A 31 11.57 -4.91 12.04
C LYS A 31 10.47 -5.96 12.11
N GLU A 32 10.09 -6.49 10.98
CA GLU A 32 9.13 -7.58 10.91
C GLU A 32 9.87 -8.85 10.49
N THR A 33 9.75 -9.90 11.27
CA THR A 33 10.31 -11.20 10.97
C THR A 33 9.17 -12.15 10.65
N LYS A 34 9.17 -12.73 9.46
CA LYS A 34 8.13 -13.67 9.04
C LYS A 34 8.22 -14.94 9.88
N THR A 35 7.17 -15.23 10.63
CA THR A 35 7.07 -16.41 11.51
C THR A 35 5.98 -17.39 11.06
N GLY A 36 5.16 -17.00 10.06
CA GLY A 36 4.05 -17.83 9.57
C GLY A 36 3.49 -17.37 8.23
N LYS A 37 2.35 -17.94 7.83
CA LYS A 37 1.65 -17.58 6.59
C LYS A 37 0.69 -16.39 6.82
N GLY A 38 0.50 -15.59 5.75
CA GLY A 38 -0.43 -14.47 5.71
C GLY A 38 0.04 -13.25 6.54
N HIS A 39 -0.78 -12.20 6.58
CA HIS A 39 -0.47 -10.92 7.21
C HIS A 39 -0.35 -10.96 8.76
N ARG A 40 -0.78 -12.05 9.40
CA ARG A 40 -0.66 -12.25 10.86
C ARG A 40 0.59 -13.04 11.27
N GLY A 41 1.32 -13.57 10.29
CA GLY A 41 2.49 -14.41 10.53
C GLY A 41 3.80 -13.63 10.66
N PHE A 42 3.79 -12.46 11.32
CA PHE A 42 4.98 -11.65 11.54
C PHE A 42 5.18 -11.38 13.02
N ASP A 43 6.41 -11.57 13.46
CA ASP A 43 6.88 -11.03 14.72
C ASP A 43 7.39 -9.61 14.48
N VAL A 44 6.84 -8.64 15.21
CA VAL A 44 7.05 -7.22 14.99
C VAL A 44 7.79 -6.63 16.17
N ALA A 45 9.04 -6.25 15.98
CA ALA A 45 9.85 -5.59 16.99
C ALA A 45 10.12 -4.12 16.60
N PRO A 46 9.80 -3.14 17.48
CA PRO A 46 10.17 -1.75 17.23
C PRO A 46 11.69 -1.61 17.18
N ASP A 47 12.20 -0.91 16.18
CA ASP A 47 13.62 -0.63 16.01
C ASP A 47 13.80 0.83 15.57
N PRO A 48 14.08 1.75 16.53
CA PRO A 48 14.28 3.17 16.20
C PRO A 48 15.49 3.45 15.33
N GLN A 49 16.42 2.49 15.22
CA GLN A 49 17.64 2.62 14.43
C GLN A 49 17.55 1.90 13.09
N LEU A 50 16.36 1.38 12.74
CA LEU A 50 16.17 0.70 11.47
C LEU A 50 16.48 1.65 10.31
N PRO A 51 17.40 1.27 9.38
CA PRO A 51 17.69 2.09 8.22
C PRO A 51 16.42 2.42 7.42
N PRO A 52 16.27 3.67 6.95
CA PRO A 52 15.09 4.09 6.21
C PRO A 52 14.79 3.22 4.99
N GLU A 53 15.82 2.73 4.31
CA GLU A 53 15.71 1.84 3.14
C GLU A 53 15.03 0.52 3.53
N ILE A 54 15.39 -0.04 4.68
CA ILE A 54 14.80 -1.29 5.19
C ILE A 54 13.33 -1.06 5.59
N ALA A 55 13.04 0.07 6.24
CA ALA A 55 11.67 0.43 6.59
C ALA A 55 10.81 0.65 5.33
N ALA A 56 11.37 1.27 4.30
CA ALA A 56 10.70 1.55 3.04
C ALA A 56 10.51 0.30 2.15
N SER A 57 11.45 -0.66 2.16
CA SER A 57 11.39 -1.87 1.32
C SER A 57 10.13 -2.71 1.55
N ARG A 58 9.51 -2.59 2.70
CA ARG A 58 8.29 -3.32 3.07
C ARG A 58 7.00 -2.62 2.67
N ARG A 59 7.10 -1.43 2.09
CA ARG A 59 5.93 -0.71 1.57
C ARG A 59 5.44 -1.36 0.28
N ASP A 60 4.22 -1.01 -0.12
CA ASP A 60 3.56 -1.58 -1.28
C ASP A 60 4.20 -1.12 -2.61
N TYR A 61 4.19 0.19 -2.85
CA TYR A 61 4.66 0.79 -4.10
C TYR A 61 5.77 1.80 -3.85
N THR A 62 6.68 1.94 -4.83
CA THR A 62 7.81 2.87 -4.78
C THR A 62 7.37 4.30 -4.51
N ILE A 63 6.27 4.75 -5.13
CA ILE A 63 5.68 6.08 -4.91
C ILE A 63 5.25 6.32 -3.46
N ASN A 64 4.92 5.25 -2.74
CA ASN A 64 4.52 5.31 -1.34
C ASN A 64 5.68 5.02 -0.37
N SER A 65 6.88 4.76 -0.91
CA SER A 65 8.11 4.58 -0.15
C SER A 65 8.98 5.84 -0.08
N ILE A 66 8.60 6.89 -0.78
CA ILE A 66 9.24 8.21 -0.68
C ILE A 66 9.07 8.73 0.75
N MET A 67 10.14 9.21 1.34
CA MET A 67 10.20 9.72 2.70
C MET A 67 10.75 11.15 2.71
N TYR A 68 10.47 11.88 3.76
CA TYR A 68 11.04 13.21 3.99
C TYR A 68 11.67 13.25 5.39
N ASP A 69 12.93 13.67 5.44
CA ASP A 69 13.62 13.94 6.70
C ASP A 69 13.41 15.41 7.08
N PRO A 70 12.59 15.71 8.10
CA PRO A 70 12.28 17.07 8.48
C PRO A 70 13.44 17.80 9.16
N LEU A 71 14.43 17.09 9.66
CA LEU A 71 15.60 17.69 10.33
C LEU A 71 16.64 18.13 9.31
N LYS A 72 16.84 17.34 8.26
CA LYS A 72 17.79 17.61 7.17
C LYS A 72 17.14 18.34 5.99
N HIS A 73 15.83 18.46 5.98
CA HIS A 73 15.04 18.99 4.87
C HIS A 73 15.33 18.28 3.53
N THR A 74 15.52 16.95 3.58
CA THR A 74 15.86 16.15 2.42
C THR A 74 14.81 15.08 2.13
N ILE A 75 14.61 14.79 0.85
CA ILE A 75 13.81 13.65 0.41
C ILE A 75 14.72 12.42 0.38
N LEU A 76 14.23 11.32 0.95
CA LEU A 76 14.86 10.01 0.89
C LEU A 76 14.01 9.15 -0.03
N ASP A 77 14.56 8.71 -1.13
CA ASP A 77 13.87 7.94 -2.17
C ASP A 77 14.73 6.76 -2.66
N PRO A 78 14.93 5.75 -1.81
CA PRO A 78 15.84 4.64 -2.11
C PRO A 78 15.34 3.72 -3.23
N PHE A 79 14.06 3.85 -3.64
CA PHE A 79 13.42 2.99 -4.64
C PHE A 79 12.98 3.76 -5.90
N GLU A 80 13.50 4.95 -6.12
CA GLU A 80 13.21 5.80 -7.29
C GLU A 80 11.69 6.12 -7.45
N GLY A 81 10.96 6.25 -6.34
CA GLY A 81 9.52 6.51 -6.36
C GLY A 81 9.15 7.83 -7.02
N GLN A 82 10.00 8.86 -6.95
CA GLN A 82 9.79 10.13 -7.65
C GLN A 82 9.77 9.93 -9.16
N LYS A 83 10.69 9.13 -9.68
CA LYS A 83 10.75 8.79 -11.12
C LYS A 83 9.51 8.03 -11.56
N ASP A 84 9.06 7.04 -10.76
CA ASP A 84 7.86 6.27 -11.07
C ASP A 84 6.60 7.16 -11.00
N LEU A 85 6.59 8.14 -10.10
CA LEU A 85 5.53 9.14 -10.00
C LEU A 85 5.45 10.02 -11.26
N GLU A 86 6.60 10.51 -11.76
CA GLU A 86 6.71 11.30 -13.00
C GLU A 86 6.25 10.50 -14.21
N LEU A 87 6.64 9.23 -14.29
CA LEU A 87 6.27 8.29 -15.35
C LEU A 87 4.83 7.76 -15.22
N ARG A 88 4.12 8.09 -14.13
CA ARG A 88 2.80 7.56 -13.78
C ARG A 88 2.76 6.03 -13.74
N GLN A 89 3.78 5.44 -13.14
CA GLN A 89 3.94 3.99 -13.01
C GLN A 89 3.72 3.54 -11.56
N LEU A 90 3.04 2.40 -11.42
CA LEU A 90 2.93 1.67 -10.16
C LEU A 90 3.90 0.50 -10.19
N LYS A 91 5.04 0.69 -9.55
CA LYS A 91 6.06 -0.34 -9.37
C LYS A 91 6.07 -0.78 -7.91
N HIS A 92 6.08 -2.09 -7.68
CA HIS A 92 6.23 -2.63 -6.33
C HIS A 92 7.60 -2.27 -5.75
N THR A 93 7.67 -2.11 -4.43
CA THR A 93 8.91 -1.67 -3.77
C THR A 93 9.94 -2.80 -3.67
N SER A 94 9.49 -4.02 -3.38
CA SER A 94 10.34 -5.21 -3.25
C SER A 94 9.52 -6.48 -3.38
N GLU A 95 10.19 -7.65 -3.38
CA GLU A 95 9.54 -8.97 -3.35
C GLU A 95 8.63 -9.18 -2.12
N ALA A 96 8.83 -8.41 -1.06
CA ALA A 96 7.92 -8.40 0.10
C ALA A 96 6.48 -7.97 -0.26
N PHE A 97 6.26 -7.46 -1.48
CA PHE A 97 4.94 -7.13 -2.01
C PHE A 97 3.95 -8.29 -1.89
N VAL A 98 4.39 -9.52 -2.12
CA VAL A 98 3.54 -10.72 -2.08
C VAL A 98 3.06 -11.11 -0.67
N GLU A 99 3.63 -10.50 0.38
CA GLU A 99 3.28 -10.81 1.77
C GLU A 99 1.89 -10.31 2.19
N ASP A 100 1.35 -9.31 1.50
CA ASP A 100 0.00 -8.79 1.73
C ASP A 100 -0.78 -8.67 0.41
N PRO A 101 -1.63 -9.65 0.09
CA PRO A 101 -2.40 -9.65 -1.15
C PRO A 101 -3.30 -8.42 -1.34
N LEU A 102 -3.65 -7.70 -0.26
CA LEU A 102 -4.40 -6.45 -0.35
C LEU A 102 -3.69 -5.37 -1.17
N ARG A 103 -2.37 -5.45 -1.29
CA ARG A 103 -1.57 -4.50 -2.08
C ARG A 103 -2.01 -4.43 -3.54
N VAL A 104 -2.59 -5.51 -4.07
CA VAL A 104 -3.16 -5.49 -5.43
C VAL A 104 -4.38 -4.56 -5.51
N LEU A 105 -5.30 -4.65 -4.56
CA LEU A 105 -6.45 -3.74 -4.50
C LEU A 105 -6.03 -2.29 -4.20
N ARG A 106 -4.96 -2.10 -3.44
CA ARG A 106 -4.36 -0.79 -3.26
C ARG A 106 -3.80 -0.23 -4.57
N GLY A 107 -3.24 -1.09 -5.43
CA GLY A 107 -2.81 -0.71 -6.78
C GLY A 107 -3.97 -0.26 -7.65
N MET A 108 -5.09 -0.98 -7.64
CA MET A 108 -6.33 -0.56 -8.29
C MET A 108 -6.74 0.85 -7.82
N GLN A 109 -6.74 1.07 -6.53
CA GLN A 109 -7.14 2.34 -5.93
C GLN A 109 -6.17 3.48 -6.32
N PHE A 110 -4.85 3.25 -6.29
CA PHE A 110 -3.86 4.23 -6.72
C PHE A 110 -3.94 4.51 -8.23
N ALA A 111 -4.11 3.46 -9.05
CA ALA A 111 -4.31 3.61 -10.49
C ALA A 111 -5.51 4.52 -10.78
N GLY A 112 -6.63 4.28 -10.12
CA GLY A 112 -7.84 5.09 -10.27
C GLY A 112 -7.69 6.53 -9.76
N ARG A 113 -6.99 6.74 -8.66
CA ARG A 113 -6.81 8.09 -8.08
C ARG A 113 -5.84 8.96 -8.87
N PHE A 114 -4.74 8.38 -9.31
CA PHE A 114 -3.60 9.12 -9.85
C PHE A 114 -3.41 8.93 -11.35
N GLY A 115 -4.23 8.12 -12.01
CA GLY A 115 -4.10 7.83 -13.44
C GLY A 115 -2.81 7.09 -13.78
N MET A 116 -2.41 6.13 -12.94
CA MET A 116 -1.18 5.38 -13.07
C MET A 116 -1.42 4.00 -13.67
N LYS A 117 -0.36 3.38 -14.19
CA LYS A 117 -0.37 2.01 -14.74
C LYS A 117 0.63 1.14 -14.02
N GLY A 118 0.29 -0.11 -13.79
CA GLY A 118 1.22 -1.07 -13.21
C GLY A 118 2.37 -1.40 -14.18
N THR A 119 3.58 -1.58 -13.65
CA THR A 119 4.69 -2.08 -14.48
C THR A 119 4.49 -3.57 -14.78
N PRO A 120 5.05 -4.09 -15.89
CA PRO A 120 4.93 -5.51 -16.25
C PRO A 120 5.34 -6.45 -15.11
N GLU A 121 6.43 -6.12 -14.41
CA GLU A 121 6.95 -6.91 -13.29
C GLU A 121 5.97 -6.91 -12.12
N THR A 122 5.36 -5.75 -11.83
CA THR A 122 4.35 -5.63 -10.78
C THR A 122 3.09 -6.41 -11.14
N MET A 123 2.66 -6.37 -12.41
CA MET A 123 1.53 -7.17 -12.87
C MET A 123 1.79 -8.67 -12.74
N GLU A 124 3.02 -9.11 -12.99
CA GLU A 124 3.40 -10.53 -12.80
C GLU A 124 3.31 -10.95 -11.34
N LEU A 125 3.84 -10.14 -10.41
CA LEU A 125 3.69 -10.39 -8.98
C LEU A 125 2.22 -10.43 -8.56
N CYS A 126 1.41 -9.50 -9.03
CA CYS A 126 -0.03 -9.51 -8.74
C CYS A 126 -0.70 -10.81 -9.23
N ARG A 127 -0.36 -11.29 -10.42
CA ARG A 127 -0.88 -12.57 -10.95
C ARG A 127 -0.45 -13.76 -10.12
N SER A 128 0.79 -13.78 -9.64
CA SER A 128 1.33 -14.89 -8.84
C SER A 128 0.57 -15.14 -7.54
N ILE A 129 0.07 -14.06 -6.91
CA ILE A 129 -0.66 -14.10 -5.63
C ILE A 129 -2.19 -14.03 -5.79
N ARG A 130 -2.71 -14.20 -7.01
CA ARG A 130 -4.15 -14.11 -7.26
C ARG A 130 -4.98 -15.07 -6.41
N ARG A 131 -4.45 -16.26 -6.12
CA ARG A 131 -5.14 -17.29 -5.33
C ARG A 131 -5.31 -16.89 -3.86
N ASP A 132 -4.51 -15.94 -3.38
CA ASP A 132 -4.50 -15.52 -1.98
C ASP A 132 -5.60 -14.49 -1.66
N PHE A 133 -6.40 -14.10 -2.68
CA PHE A 133 -7.54 -13.20 -2.49
C PHE A 133 -8.50 -13.68 -1.40
N HIS A 134 -8.76 -14.98 -1.30
CA HIS A 134 -9.67 -15.55 -0.32
C HIS A 134 -9.17 -15.45 1.14
N GLU A 135 -7.89 -15.15 1.35
CA GLU A 135 -7.32 -14.89 2.67
C GLU A 135 -7.61 -13.45 3.16
N LEU A 136 -8.10 -12.59 2.28
CA LEU A 136 -8.35 -11.19 2.63
C LEU A 136 -9.63 -11.02 3.45
N PRO A 137 -9.57 -10.32 4.60
CA PRO A 137 -10.77 -9.90 5.31
C PRO A 137 -11.61 -8.97 4.42
N MET A 138 -12.89 -9.26 4.27
CA MET A 138 -13.79 -8.51 3.39
C MET A 138 -13.91 -7.03 3.77
N GLU A 139 -13.75 -6.70 5.04
CA GLU A 139 -13.68 -5.31 5.51
C GLU A 139 -12.52 -4.53 4.88
N ARG A 140 -11.34 -5.15 4.76
CA ARG A 140 -10.18 -4.55 4.11
C ARG A 140 -10.41 -4.39 2.61
N VAL A 141 -10.97 -5.41 1.97
CA VAL A 141 -11.36 -5.39 0.54
C VAL A 141 -12.32 -4.24 0.28
N TRP A 142 -13.40 -4.16 1.07
CA TRP A 142 -14.37 -3.08 0.97
C TRP A 142 -13.75 -1.70 1.18
N GLY A 143 -12.80 -1.58 2.11
CA GLY A 143 -12.09 -0.32 2.36
C GLY A 143 -11.36 0.21 1.12
N GLU A 144 -10.72 -0.65 0.34
CA GLU A 144 -10.03 -0.24 -0.90
C GLU A 144 -11.03 0.08 -2.03
N TRP A 145 -12.11 -0.69 -2.16
CA TRP A 145 -13.18 -0.40 -3.10
C TRP A 145 -13.86 0.94 -2.80
N ASN A 146 -14.15 1.22 -1.55
CA ASN A 146 -14.75 2.49 -1.13
C ASN A 146 -13.84 3.69 -1.48
N LYS A 147 -12.53 3.57 -1.24
CA LYS A 147 -11.57 4.59 -1.64
C LYS A 147 -11.53 4.77 -3.15
N TRP A 148 -11.51 3.67 -3.90
CA TRP A 148 -11.57 3.73 -5.35
C TRP A 148 -12.85 4.42 -5.82
N ALA A 149 -14.02 4.04 -5.35
CA ALA A 149 -15.29 4.60 -5.77
C ALA A 149 -15.44 6.09 -5.43
N THR A 150 -14.95 6.51 -4.27
CA THR A 150 -15.17 7.88 -3.76
C THR A 150 -14.05 8.87 -4.11
N GLN A 151 -12.84 8.39 -4.44
CA GLN A 151 -11.66 9.24 -4.60
C GLN A 151 -11.01 9.16 -5.98
N SER A 152 -11.47 8.24 -6.86
CA SER A 152 -10.87 8.11 -8.19
C SER A 152 -11.24 9.26 -9.11
N ARG A 153 -10.20 9.81 -9.75
CA ARG A 153 -10.33 10.75 -10.88
C ARG A 153 -10.33 10.01 -12.23
N PHE A 154 -9.74 8.80 -12.26
CA PHE A 154 -9.57 7.96 -13.43
C PHE A 154 -10.04 6.54 -13.12
N PRO A 155 -11.34 6.30 -12.84
CA PRO A 155 -11.82 5.00 -12.36
C PRO A 155 -11.51 3.85 -13.33
N SER A 156 -11.52 4.11 -14.64
CA SER A 156 -11.16 3.11 -15.65
C SER A 156 -9.74 2.56 -15.50
N HIS A 157 -8.77 3.38 -15.06
CA HIS A 157 -7.40 2.92 -14.80
C HIS A 157 -7.34 1.89 -13.66
N GLY A 158 -8.19 2.05 -12.63
CA GLY A 158 -8.28 1.06 -11.57
C GLY A 158 -8.84 -0.27 -12.05
N LEU A 159 -9.90 -0.25 -12.86
CA LEU A 159 -10.48 -1.47 -13.45
C LEU A 159 -9.50 -2.13 -14.43
N GLN A 160 -8.80 -1.36 -15.24
CA GLN A 160 -7.76 -1.85 -16.14
C GLN A 160 -6.63 -2.53 -15.34
N PHE A 161 -6.21 -1.94 -14.20
CA PHE A 161 -5.22 -2.55 -13.31
C PHE A 161 -5.67 -3.94 -12.81
N LEU A 162 -6.95 -4.10 -12.42
CA LEU A 162 -7.49 -5.39 -12.00
C LEU A 162 -7.55 -6.39 -13.17
N GLN A 163 -7.89 -5.93 -14.36
CA GLN A 163 -7.94 -6.76 -15.56
C GLN A 163 -6.55 -7.28 -15.91
N GLU A 164 -5.55 -6.40 -16.01
CA GLU A 164 -4.16 -6.73 -16.35
C GLU A 164 -3.50 -7.63 -15.30
N SER A 165 -3.81 -7.45 -14.02
CA SER A 165 -3.34 -8.31 -12.93
C SER A 165 -4.09 -9.65 -12.83
N GLY A 166 -5.17 -9.83 -13.59
CA GLY A 166 -6.03 -11.01 -13.54
C GLY A 166 -6.92 -11.09 -12.29
N TRP A 167 -6.94 -10.05 -11.46
CA TRP A 167 -7.73 -10.01 -10.24
C TRP A 167 -9.21 -9.68 -10.45
N LEU A 168 -9.57 -9.17 -11.63
CA LEU A 168 -10.96 -8.91 -11.99
C LEU A 168 -11.83 -10.17 -11.93
N THR A 169 -11.23 -11.35 -12.09
CA THR A 169 -11.93 -12.65 -11.97
C THR A 169 -12.57 -12.91 -10.60
N HIS A 170 -12.13 -12.19 -9.55
CA HIS A 170 -12.76 -12.25 -8.22
C HIS A 170 -14.02 -11.39 -8.11
N PHE A 171 -14.35 -10.63 -9.14
CA PHE A 171 -15.47 -9.70 -9.20
C PHE A 171 -16.27 -9.94 -10.50
N PRO A 172 -16.95 -11.10 -10.63
CA PRO A 172 -17.59 -11.50 -11.90
C PRO A 172 -18.67 -10.52 -12.38
N GLU A 173 -19.32 -9.81 -11.46
CA GLU A 173 -20.33 -8.80 -11.81
C GLU A 173 -19.68 -7.60 -12.53
N LEU A 174 -18.45 -7.24 -12.16
CA LEU A 174 -17.70 -6.17 -12.82
C LEU A 174 -17.07 -6.66 -14.13
N ALA A 175 -16.60 -7.90 -14.17
CA ALA A 175 -16.07 -8.49 -15.40
C ALA A 175 -17.13 -8.47 -16.51
N ALA A 176 -18.37 -8.81 -16.21
CA ALA A 176 -19.49 -8.79 -17.14
C ALA A 176 -19.88 -7.39 -17.66
N LEU A 177 -19.44 -6.31 -17.02
CA LEU A 177 -19.70 -4.93 -17.46
C LEU A 177 -18.60 -4.38 -18.39
N ILE A 178 -17.49 -5.08 -18.54
CA ILE A 178 -16.31 -4.63 -19.30
C ILE A 178 -16.20 -5.38 -20.64
N GLU A 179 -16.91 -6.52 -20.77
CA GLU A 179 -17.10 -7.25 -22.03
C GLU A 179 -18.07 -6.49 -22.95
#